data_412cf5b0adc2d277b5faa5fe7fbd1acc
#
_entry.id   412cf5b0adc2d277b5faa5fe7fbd1acc
#
_cell.length_a   1.000
_cell.length_b   1.000
_cell.length_c   1.000
_cell.angle_alpha   90.00
_cell.angle_beta   90.00
_cell.angle_gamma   90.00
#
_symmetry.space_group_name_H-M   'P 1'
#
loop_
_entity.id
_entity.type
_entity.pdbx_description
1 polymer ?
#
loop_
_entity_poly.entity_id
_entity_poly.type
_entity_poly.pdbx_seq_one_letter_code
_entity_poly.pdbx_strand_id
1 'polypeptide(L)'
;MVPSIFSRRSAPDPEATSASSTSTHPTTLVAQARDQWRAHLDRDIAADSVSLPTLSLSGAHPGGLAQLYTEHPVRLSLLIREPIALGRALDRARALIARSEQRASTHGTGPIHLGIGTATWGSGMDAITVPALLRPVRLVRRDDDVLIALGRGAILAPELADALREHGVDADGETVLATASGTHGFSSSQAMNALRELCSVLPRFEIRDELVIGLFCHPATALAASLSEDVTALEDSQVIRALAGDQDARNDLVAQAHEPNPADRDPWAEKGVGDLIPVQQDAVEAASDGHSVFVDIPAHSDDASVVAAILADAAATGRSVLHVSTSPSRSIAAYSRLSDLGLADIVANIDGYSDARRTLAARVSSAMEDTAPVVDQESVDAMRTRLRQVRAALSSYAVALHQPYGRFGVCAADALRALTDLTSGENAPTTRVRLSEDTLYEIAVDQGESARALLREALASGTLSGGSSSAWSNAVLTSDEQASDVLLRVDRLAKTLPELRVHIATVAGEAGIKPAGTLAQWDRQLAMFDGIADVLDVFQPRVFERSAADMVIATAPKQWRKDHDISMSRSERNRLVKQAQDLVRPGVHV
;
A
#
# COMPACT_ATOMS: atom_id res chain seq x y z
N MET A 1 23.37 0.14 21.85
CA MET A 1 22.54 1.14 22.54
C MET A 1 21.69 1.82 21.48
N VAL A 2 20.47 1.34 21.30
CA VAL A 2 19.50 2.04 20.46
C VAL A 2 18.98 3.20 21.29
N PRO A 3 19.04 4.45 20.84
CA PRO A 3 18.44 5.53 21.61
C PRO A 3 16.92 5.31 21.58
N SER A 4 16.35 5.20 22.78
CA SER A 4 14.91 5.22 23.01
C SER A 4 14.34 6.49 22.42
N ILE A 5 13.53 6.36 21.36
CA ILE A 5 12.79 7.47 20.72
C ILE A 5 11.56 7.86 21.57
N PHE A 6 11.40 7.31 22.75
CA PHE A 6 10.43 7.77 23.73
C PHE A 6 11.02 8.89 24.60
N SER A 7 11.26 10.04 23.99
CA SER A 7 11.34 11.29 24.72
C SER A 7 9.93 11.60 25.22
N ARG A 8 9.68 11.35 26.49
CA ARG A 8 8.57 11.99 27.22
C ARG A 8 8.73 13.51 27.00
N ARG A 9 7.89 14.09 26.16
CA ARG A 9 7.64 15.52 26.25
C ARG A 9 7.07 15.75 27.64
N SER A 10 7.88 16.32 28.51
CA SER A 10 7.42 16.89 29.75
C SER A 10 6.32 17.89 29.39
N ALA A 11 5.12 17.62 29.81
CA ALA A 11 4.06 18.61 29.83
C ALA A 11 4.55 19.79 30.69
N PRO A 12 4.28 21.05 30.33
CA PRO A 12 4.55 22.18 31.21
C PRO A 12 3.74 21.97 32.50
N ASP A 13 4.41 22.14 33.64
CA ASP A 13 3.76 22.13 34.94
C ASP A 13 2.55 23.09 34.91
N PRO A 14 1.35 22.66 35.27
CA PRO A 14 0.26 23.58 35.49
C PRO A 14 0.54 24.27 36.81
N GLU A 15 0.90 25.55 36.77
CA GLU A 15 0.84 26.41 37.95
C GLU A 15 -0.55 26.26 38.59
N ALA A 16 -0.53 25.87 39.83
CA ALA A 16 -1.68 25.66 40.66
C ALA A 16 -2.51 26.93 40.80
N THR A 17 -3.51 27.07 39.94
CA THR A 17 -4.66 27.91 40.23
C THR A 17 -5.63 27.03 41.02
N SER A 18 -5.67 27.23 42.32
CA SER A 18 -6.66 26.66 43.20
C SER A 18 -8.05 27.22 42.87
N ALA A 19 -8.67 26.63 41.83
CA ALA A 19 -10.11 26.77 41.63
C ALA A 19 -10.81 25.72 42.51
N SER A 20 -11.65 26.17 43.43
CA SER A 20 -12.55 25.38 44.24
C SER A 20 -13.24 24.32 43.38
N SER A 21 -12.92 23.06 43.60
CA SER A 21 -13.58 21.91 42.99
C SER A 21 -15.01 21.81 43.50
N THR A 22 -15.94 22.49 42.86
CA THR A 22 -17.33 22.07 42.85
C THR A 22 -17.33 20.73 42.09
N SER A 23 -17.54 19.62 42.81
CA SER A 23 -17.69 18.30 42.21
C SER A 23 -18.94 18.32 41.30
N THR A 24 -18.72 18.62 40.02
CA THR A 24 -19.78 18.56 39.00
C THR A 24 -20.15 17.09 38.84
N HIS A 25 -21.41 16.74 39.01
CA HIS A 25 -21.87 15.35 38.87
C HIS A 25 -21.49 14.80 37.50
N PRO A 26 -21.02 13.55 37.36
CA PRO A 26 -20.63 12.96 36.07
C PRO A 26 -21.68 13.11 34.99
N THR A 27 -22.95 12.97 35.29
CA THR A 27 -24.11 13.19 34.41
C THR A 27 -24.13 14.59 33.83
N THR A 28 -23.76 15.61 34.58
CA THR A 28 -23.69 17.00 34.10
C THR A 28 -22.53 17.21 33.10
N LEU A 29 -21.40 16.53 33.30
CA LEU A 29 -20.25 16.61 32.39
C LEU A 29 -20.57 15.97 31.05
N VAL A 30 -21.20 14.80 31.03
CA VAL A 30 -21.63 14.12 29.79
C VAL A 30 -22.67 14.95 29.06
N ALA A 31 -23.64 15.54 29.74
CA ALA A 31 -24.64 16.41 29.12
C ALA A 31 -23.99 17.65 28.47
N GLN A 32 -23.06 18.31 29.16
CA GLN A 32 -22.33 19.46 28.61
C GLN A 32 -21.47 19.07 27.39
N ALA A 33 -20.77 17.96 27.45
CA ALA A 33 -19.95 17.45 26.34
C ALA A 33 -20.84 17.12 25.12
N ARG A 34 -21.97 16.46 25.35
CA ARG A 34 -22.97 16.17 24.30
C ARG A 34 -23.46 17.43 23.60
N ASP A 35 -23.83 18.44 24.38
CA ASP A 35 -24.31 19.72 23.82
C ASP A 35 -23.20 20.41 23.00
N GLN A 36 -21.95 20.32 23.43
CA GLN A 36 -20.79 20.83 22.67
C GLN A 36 -20.60 20.03 21.37
N TRP A 37 -20.66 18.70 21.40
CA TRP A 37 -20.54 17.84 20.22
C TRP A 37 -21.66 18.11 19.23
N ARG A 38 -22.88 18.25 19.71
CA ARG A 38 -24.03 18.63 18.87
C ARG A 38 -23.82 20.00 18.22
N ALA A 39 -23.43 21.02 18.98
CA ALA A 39 -23.15 22.34 18.44
C ALA A 39 -21.99 22.33 17.42
N HIS A 40 -21.06 21.39 17.52
CA HIS A 40 -20.02 21.20 16.51
C HIS A 40 -20.59 20.62 15.21
N LEU A 41 -21.43 19.58 15.29
CA LEU A 41 -22.11 19.00 14.14
C LEU A 41 -23.03 20.02 13.45
N ASP A 42 -23.79 20.79 14.21
CA ASP A 42 -24.69 21.82 13.66
C ASP A 42 -23.91 22.90 12.89
N ARG A 43 -22.71 23.27 13.36
CA ARG A 43 -21.82 24.22 12.65
C ARG A 43 -21.29 23.62 11.35
N ASP A 44 -20.91 22.34 11.35
CA ASP A 44 -20.42 21.66 10.16
C ASP A 44 -21.54 21.49 9.12
N ILE A 45 -22.75 21.12 9.56
CA ILE A 45 -23.93 21.05 8.72
C ILE A 45 -24.22 22.41 8.08
N ALA A 46 -24.21 23.48 8.88
CA ALA A 46 -24.45 24.83 8.39
C ALA A 46 -23.38 25.28 7.39
N ALA A 47 -22.10 25.01 7.67
CA ALA A 47 -21.00 25.37 6.78
C ALA A 47 -21.09 24.64 5.43
N ASP A 48 -21.43 23.35 5.42
CA ASP A 48 -21.57 22.56 4.19
C ASP A 48 -22.86 22.88 3.40
N SER A 49 -23.84 23.51 4.05
CA SER A 49 -25.12 23.89 3.42
C SER A 49 -25.06 25.20 2.64
N VAL A 50 -23.99 25.98 2.79
CA VAL A 50 -23.81 27.25 2.09
C VAL A 50 -23.57 27.02 0.60
N SER A 51 -24.37 27.67 -0.25
CA SER A 51 -24.21 27.67 -1.73
C SER A 51 -24.31 26.30 -2.40
N LEU A 52 -25.15 25.40 -1.90
CA LEU A 52 -25.39 24.13 -2.57
C LEU A 52 -26.04 24.33 -3.94
N PRO A 53 -25.59 23.64 -4.99
CA PRO A 53 -26.21 23.68 -6.29
C PRO A 53 -27.63 23.09 -6.24
N THR A 54 -28.55 23.68 -6.97
CA THR A 54 -29.91 23.17 -7.14
C THR A 54 -30.31 23.17 -8.61
N LEU A 55 -31.13 22.20 -9.01
CA LEU A 55 -31.68 22.06 -10.35
C LEU A 55 -33.19 22.15 -10.29
N SER A 56 -33.78 23.25 -10.77
CA SER A 56 -35.21 23.41 -10.85
C SER A 56 -35.81 22.61 -12.02
N LEU A 57 -36.88 21.87 -11.75
CA LEU A 57 -37.71 21.18 -12.73
C LEU A 57 -39.10 21.81 -12.88
N SER A 58 -39.34 23.01 -12.31
CA SER A 58 -40.64 23.67 -12.36
C SER A 58 -41.11 23.99 -13.79
N GLY A 59 -40.19 24.11 -14.74
CA GLY A 59 -40.48 24.27 -16.17
C GLY A 59 -40.33 22.99 -16.99
N ALA A 60 -40.30 21.82 -16.36
CA ALA A 60 -40.07 20.55 -17.05
C ALA A 60 -41.30 20.14 -17.88
N HIS A 61 -41.05 19.48 -19.01
CA HIS A 61 -42.08 19.00 -19.90
C HIS A 61 -42.99 17.95 -19.22
N PRO A 62 -44.31 18.10 -19.23
CA PRO A 62 -45.24 17.20 -18.52
C PRO A 62 -45.06 15.71 -18.86
N GLY A 63 -44.79 15.38 -20.14
CA GLY A 63 -44.56 14.01 -20.56
C GLY A 63 -43.26 13.39 -19.98
N GLY A 64 -42.20 14.20 -19.81
CA GLY A 64 -40.99 13.77 -19.14
C GLY A 64 -41.19 13.55 -17.64
N LEU A 65 -41.95 14.46 -16.97
CA LEU A 65 -42.32 14.30 -15.56
C LEU A 65 -43.19 13.06 -15.33
N ALA A 66 -44.19 12.81 -16.19
CA ALA A 66 -45.02 11.61 -16.09
C ALA A 66 -44.19 10.34 -16.17
N GLN A 67 -43.19 10.28 -17.08
CA GLN A 67 -42.26 9.16 -17.18
C GLN A 67 -41.39 9.03 -15.94
N LEU A 68 -40.90 10.15 -15.38
CA LEU A 68 -40.08 10.15 -14.16
C LEU A 68 -40.91 9.63 -12.97
N TYR A 69 -42.16 10.03 -12.84
CA TYR A 69 -43.04 9.62 -11.75
C TYR A 69 -43.44 8.14 -11.81
N THR A 70 -43.33 7.49 -12.96
CA THR A 70 -43.49 6.04 -13.09
C THR A 70 -42.20 5.27 -12.79
N GLU A 71 -41.23 5.93 -12.16
CA GLU A 71 -39.92 5.35 -11.75
C GLU A 71 -39.03 4.86 -12.92
N HIS A 72 -39.33 5.31 -14.14
CA HIS A 72 -38.48 5.04 -15.29
C HIS A 72 -37.38 6.11 -15.40
N PRO A 73 -36.11 5.71 -15.66
CA PRO A 73 -35.05 6.66 -15.89
C PRO A 73 -35.33 7.59 -17.08
N VAL A 74 -35.14 8.89 -16.90
CA VAL A 74 -35.46 9.92 -17.91
C VAL A 74 -34.23 10.76 -18.18
N ARG A 75 -33.95 11.08 -19.43
CA ARG A 75 -32.90 12.03 -19.80
C ARG A 75 -33.32 13.45 -19.46
N LEU A 76 -32.37 14.26 -18.98
CA LEU A 76 -32.64 15.66 -18.64
C LEU A 76 -33.11 16.45 -19.87
N SER A 77 -32.64 16.12 -21.07
CA SER A 77 -33.11 16.70 -22.34
C SER A 77 -34.56 16.42 -22.67
N LEU A 78 -35.19 15.37 -22.11
CA LEU A 78 -36.63 15.10 -22.26
C LEU A 78 -37.47 15.91 -21.27
N LEU A 79 -36.90 16.32 -20.16
CA LEU A 79 -37.51 17.18 -19.15
C LEU A 79 -37.40 18.66 -19.55
N ILE A 80 -36.25 19.09 -20.03
CA ILE A 80 -35.97 20.49 -20.39
C ILE A 80 -35.60 20.51 -21.88
N ARG A 81 -36.50 21.02 -22.71
CA ARG A 81 -36.38 20.98 -24.18
C ARG A 81 -35.78 22.25 -24.78
N GLU A 82 -35.81 23.35 -24.05
CA GLU A 82 -35.27 24.62 -24.51
C GLU A 82 -33.73 24.56 -24.42
N PRO A 83 -32.97 24.79 -25.53
CA PRO A 83 -31.52 24.52 -25.56
C PRO A 83 -30.67 25.29 -24.55
N ILE A 84 -30.99 26.57 -24.32
CA ILE A 84 -30.27 27.43 -23.37
C ILE A 84 -30.55 26.99 -21.93
N ALA A 85 -31.81 26.68 -21.60
CA ALA A 85 -32.19 26.17 -20.31
C ALA A 85 -31.61 24.78 -20.07
N LEU A 86 -31.58 23.92 -21.08
CA LEU A 86 -30.95 22.61 -21.01
C LEU A 86 -29.44 22.72 -20.73
N GLY A 87 -28.70 23.59 -21.41
CA GLY A 87 -27.30 23.81 -21.15
C GLY A 87 -27.03 24.16 -19.69
N ARG A 88 -27.77 25.14 -19.14
CA ARG A 88 -27.68 25.55 -17.73
C ARG A 88 -28.06 24.41 -16.76
N ALA A 89 -29.08 23.62 -17.13
CA ALA A 89 -29.53 22.50 -16.32
C ALA A 89 -28.49 21.37 -16.28
N LEU A 90 -27.83 21.07 -17.39
CA LEU A 90 -26.74 20.12 -17.49
C LEU A 90 -25.56 20.54 -16.62
N ASP A 91 -25.17 21.82 -16.64
CA ASP A 91 -24.08 22.34 -15.80
C ASP A 91 -24.42 22.21 -14.30
N ARG A 92 -25.67 22.54 -13.92
CA ARG A 92 -26.15 22.36 -12.55
C ARG A 92 -26.19 20.88 -12.14
N ALA A 93 -26.67 20.00 -13.02
CA ALA A 93 -26.71 18.56 -12.76
C ALA A 93 -25.30 17.99 -12.57
N ARG A 94 -24.32 18.43 -13.37
CA ARG A 94 -22.91 18.04 -13.21
C ARG A 94 -22.33 18.55 -11.90
N ALA A 95 -22.66 19.79 -11.50
CA ALA A 95 -22.25 20.34 -10.22
C ALA A 95 -22.86 19.57 -9.03
N LEU A 96 -24.14 19.17 -9.12
CA LEU A 96 -24.81 18.33 -8.13
C LEU A 96 -24.12 16.96 -7.99
N ILE A 97 -23.80 16.31 -9.12
CA ILE A 97 -23.09 15.03 -9.10
C ILE A 97 -21.73 15.19 -8.42
N ALA A 98 -20.94 16.19 -8.82
CA ALA A 98 -19.61 16.43 -8.23
C ALA A 98 -19.70 16.72 -6.72
N ARG A 99 -20.69 17.51 -6.28
CA ARG A 99 -20.89 17.81 -4.86
C ARG A 99 -21.38 16.60 -4.07
N SER A 100 -22.26 15.77 -4.65
CA SER A 100 -22.69 14.49 -4.08
C SER A 100 -21.50 13.53 -3.90
N GLU A 101 -20.65 13.40 -4.91
CA GLU A 101 -19.42 12.59 -4.85
C GLU A 101 -18.45 13.13 -3.79
N GLN A 102 -18.29 14.44 -3.68
CA GLN A 102 -17.47 15.06 -2.64
C GLN A 102 -18.03 14.76 -1.24
N ARG A 103 -19.35 14.92 -1.01
CA ARG A 103 -19.98 14.54 0.27
C ARG A 103 -19.82 13.05 0.56
N ALA A 104 -19.99 12.20 -0.44
CA ALA A 104 -19.79 10.76 -0.29
C ALA A 104 -18.36 10.42 0.11
N SER A 105 -17.35 11.14 -0.39
CA SER A 105 -15.96 10.93 -0.01
C SER A 105 -15.63 11.40 1.41
N THR A 106 -16.32 12.42 1.92
CA THR A 106 -16.08 12.98 3.27
C THR A 106 -16.98 12.39 4.35
N HIS A 107 -18.24 12.13 4.02
CA HIS A 107 -19.28 11.70 4.99
C HIS A 107 -19.84 10.29 4.69
N GLY A 108 -19.25 9.55 3.76
CA GLY A 108 -19.71 8.22 3.37
C GLY A 108 -20.92 8.20 2.45
N THR A 109 -21.72 9.27 2.39
CA THR A 109 -22.90 9.39 1.55
C THR A 109 -23.15 10.83 1.14
N GLY A 110 -23.72 11.02 -0.04
CA GLY A 110 -24.10 12.34 -0.55
C GLY A 110 -25.44 12.26 -1.28
N PRO A 111 -26.55 11.96 -0.57
CA PRO A 111 -27.82 11.68 -1.21
C PRO A 111 -28.39 12.92 -1.90
N ILE A 112 -28.76 12.75 -3.17
CA ILE A 112 -29.47 13.75 -3.95
C ILE A 112 -30.97 13.45 -3.85
N HIS A 113 -31.77 14.47 -3.67
CA HIS A 113 -33.24 14.35 -3.58
C HIS A 113 -33.95 15.24 -4.57
N LEU A 114 -35.10 14.79 -5.01
CA LEU A 114 -36.12 15.62 -5.61
C LEU A 114 -37.01 16.19 -4.49
N GLY A 115 -36.89 17.48 -4.25
CA GLY A 115 -37.80 18.24 -3.39
C GLY A 115 -39.09 18.52 -4.11
N ILE A 116 -40.19 18.13 -3.51
CA ILE A 116 -41.55 18.30 -4.02
C ILE A 116 -42.30 19.28 -3.09
N GLY A 117 -42.62 20.43 -3.61
CA GLY A 117 -43.17 21.55 -2.87
C GLY A 117 -42.13 22.29 -2.03
N THR A 118 -42.16 23.60 -2.11
CA THR A 118 -41.40 24.48 -1.23
C THR A 118 -42.30 24.98 -0.12
N ALA A 119 -42.09 24.46 1.10
CA ALA A 119 -42.85 24.84 2.29
C ALA A 119 -42.17 26.04 2.97
N THR A 120 -43.01 26.99 3.44
CA THR A 120 -42.56 28.13 4.24
C THR A 120 -43.48 28.25 5.44
N TRP A 121 -42.92 28.44 6.64
CA TRP A 121 -43.69 28.71 7.87
C TRP A 121 -42.90 29.64 8.80
N GLY A 122 -43.58 30.14 9.82
CA GLY A 122 -43.00 31.15 10.72
C GLY A 122 -43.27 32.58 10.27
N SER A 123 -42.58 33.56 10.83
CA SER A 123 -42.80 34.97 10.51
C SER A 123 -41.52 35.80 10.55
N GLY A 124 -41.41 36.75 9.62
CA GLY A 124 -40.33 37.71 9.58
C GLY A 124 -38.98 37.07 9.29
N MET A 125 -37.96 37.35 10.10
CA MET A 125 -36.62 36.81 9.93
C MET A 125 -36.49 35.33 10.34
N ASP A 126 -37.47 34.79 11.07
CA ASP A 126 -37.49 33.40 11.53
C ASP A 126 -38.32 32.50 10.57
N ALA A 127 -38.68 32.99 9.40
CA ALA A 127 -39.37 32.19 8.41
C ALA A 127 -38.44 31.16 7.80
N ILE A 128 -38.77 29.87 7.95
CA ILE A 128 -38.02 28.73 7.42
C ILE A 128 -38.64 28.37 6.04
N THR A 129 -37.79 28.18 5.07
CA THR A 129 -38.19 27.77 3.71
C THR A 129 -37.37 26.56 3.27
N VAL A 130 -38.04 25.42 3.08
CA VAL A 130 -37.39 24.15 2.69
C VAL A 130 -38.28 23.37 1.72
N PRO A 131 -37.75 22.45 0.91
CA PRO A 131 -38.58 21.49 0.18
C PRO A 131 -39.34 20.61 1.15
N ALA A 132 -40.64 20.43 0.93
CA ALA A 132 -41.52 19.76 1.90
C ALA A 132 -41.35 18.23 1.91
N LEU A 133 -41.40 17.59 0.73
CA LEU A 133 -41.25 16.14 0.57
C LEU A 133 -40.01 15.85 -0.27
N LEU A 134 -39.15 14.98 0.21
CA LEU A 134 -37.89 14.62 -0.40
C LEU A 134 -37.94 13.18 -0.90
N ARG A 135 -37.77 12.99 -2.21
CA ARG A 135 -37.61 11.66 -2.82
C ARG A 135 -36.18 11.46 -3.26
N PRO A 136 -35.55 10.30 -2.97
CA PRO A 136 -34.21 10.02 -3.43
C PRO A 136 -34.12 10.06 -4.96
N VAL A 137 -33.03 10.65 -5.49
CA VAL A 137 -32.77 10.75 -6.93
C VAL A 137 -31.37 10.28 -7.22
N ARG A 138 -31.21 9.48 -8.27
CA ARG A 138 -29.95 9.12 -8.85
C ARG A 138 -29.70 9.91 -10.14
N LEU A 139 -28.62 10.66 -10.18
CA LEU A 139 -28.13 11.34 -11.37
C LEU A 139 -26.94 10.57 -11.95
N VAL A 140 -27.00 10.20 -13.22
CA VAL A 140 -25.91 9.47 -13.89
C VAL A 140 -25.54 10.20 -15.18
N ARG A 141 -24.27 10.53 -15.35
CA ARG A 141 -23.76 11.09 -16.61
C ARG A 141 -23.84 10.02 -17.70
N ARG A 142 -24.39 10.38 -18.84
CA ARG A 142 -24.45 9.50 -20.01
C ARG A 142 -24.27 10.29 -21.28
N ASP A 143 -23.12 10.12 -21.90
CA ASP A 143 -22.70 10.91 -23.08
C ASP A 143 -22.72 12.42 -22.73
N ASP A 144 -23.41 13.23 -23.54
CA ASP A 144 -23.57 14.66 -23.31
C ASP A 144 -24.79 15.02 -22.44
N ASP A 145 -25.52 14.04 -21.90
CA ASP A 145 -26.74 14.21 -21.13
C ASP A 145 -26.61 13.66 -19.70
N VAL A 146 -27.64 13.88 -18.88
CA VAL A 146 -27.75 13.31 -17.54
C VAL A 146 -29.05 12.51 -17.45
N LEU A 147 -28.91 11.27 -17.00
CA LEU A 147 -30.06 10.40 -16.71
C LEU A 147 -30.50 10.61 -15.27
N ILE A 148 -31.80 10.82 -15.08
CA ILE A 148 -32.43 11.02 -13.79
C ILE A 148 -33.33 9.82 -13.50
N ALA A 149 -33.13 9.19 -12.35
CA ALA A 149 -33.95 8.09 -11.87
C ALA A 149 -34.44 8.38 -10.45
N LEU A 150 -35.74 8.24 -10.18
CA LEU A 150 -36.28 8.32 -8.83
C LEU A 150 -35.98 7.03 -8.07
N GLY A 151 -35.55 7.19 -6.82
CA GLY A 151 -35.50 6.11 -5.86
C GLY A 151 -36.86 5.84 -5.23
N ARG A 152 -36.94 4.72 -4.51
CA ARG A 152 -38.12 4.36 -3.73
C ARG A 152 -38.12 5.12 -2.41
N GLY A 153 -39.32 5.34 -1.91
CA GLY A 153 -39.55 6.01 -0.65
C GLY A 153 -39.54 7.53 -0.73
N ALA A 154 -39.99 8.15 0.34
CA ALA A 154 -39.95 9.59 0.55
C ALA A 154 -39.77 9.89 2.04
N ILE A 155 -39.15 11.03 2.33
CA ILE A 155 -39.04 11.58 3.69
C ILE A 155 -39.54 13.01 3.69
N LEU A 156 -40.04 13.51 4.81
CA LEU A 156 -40.21 14.94 5.00
C LEU A 156 -38.85 15.61 5.18
N ALA A 157 -38.76 16.88 4.79
CA ALA A 157 -37.54 17.63 5.13
C ALA A 157 -37.32 17.58 6.65
N PRO A 158 -36.09 17.39 7.14
CA PRO A 158 -35.82 17.27 8.58
C PRO A 158 -36.42 18.43 9.39
N GLU A 159 -36.24 19.67 8.92
CA GLU A 159 -36.72 20.88 9.58
C GLU A 159 -38.26 20.91 9.65
N LEU A 160 -38.95 20.40 8.63
CA LEU A 160 -40.39 20.30 8.61
C LEU A 160 -40.89 19.18 9.54
N ALA A 161 -40.21 18.04 9.54
CA ALA A 161 -40.54 16.92 10.43
C ALA A 161 -40.40 17.33 11.90
N ASP A 162 -39.32 18.05 12.23
CA ASP A 162 -39.05 18.54 13.59
C ASP A 162 -40.13 19.57 14.02
N ALA A 163 -40.46 20.54 13.14
CA ALA A 163 -41.51 21.51 13.43
C ALA A 163 -42.87 20.84 13.65
N LEU A 164 -43.22 19.82 12.89
CA LEU A 164 -44.48 19.07 13.08
C LEU A 164 -44.48 18.32 14.41
N ARG A 165 -43.34 17.69 14.76
CA ARG A 165 -43.19 16.98 16.04
C ARG A 165 -43.29 17.90 17.25
N GLU A 166 -42.75 19.12 17.18
CA GLU A 166 -42.91 20.15 18.20
C GLU A 166 -44.38 20.55 18.41
N HIS A 167 -45.19 20.43 17.36
CA HIS A 167 -46.65 20.70 17.43
C HIS A 167 -47.47 19.42 17.68
N GLY A 168 -46.82 18.31 18.07
CA GLY A 168 -47.48 17.07 18.45
C GLY A 168 -47.99 16.22 17.26
N VAL A 169 -47.51 16.50 16.05
CA VAL A 169 -47.84 15.72 14.85
C VAL A 169 -46.63 14.86 14.46
N ASP A 170 -46.78 13.55 14.61
CA ASP A 170 -45.84 12.57 14.10
C ASP A 170 -46.21 12.22 12.66
N ALA A 171 -45.38 12.65 11.72
CA ALA A 171 -45.64 12.53 10.28
C ALA A 171 -44.47 11.91 9.55
N ASP A 172 -44.79 10.99 8.65
CA ASP A 172 -43.84 10.29 7.81
C ASP A 172 -44.02 10.64 6.33
N GLY A 173 -42.93 10.85 5.62
CA GLY A 173 -42.92 11.09 4.17
C GLY A 173 -43.47 9.92 3.35
N GLU A 174 -43.38 8.71 3.84
CA GLU A 174 -43.93 7.51 3.20
C GLU A 174 -45.48 7.56 3.17
N THR A 175 -46.09 8.02 4.24
CA THR A 175 -47.55 8.20 4.33
C THR A 175 -48.03 9.23 3.32
N VAL A 176 -47.31 10.35 3.19
CA VAL A 176 -47.63 11.39 2.16
C VAL A 176 -47.45 10.82 0.76
N LEU A 177 -46.37 10.07 0.53
CA LEU A 177 -46.11 9.41 -0.76
C LEU A 177 -47.21 8.40 -1.11
N ALA A 178 -47.62 7.57 -0.15
CA ALA A 178 -48.70 6.59 -0.35
C ALA A 178 -50.02 7.24 -0.70
N THR A 179 -50.37 8.35 -0.01
CA THR A 179 -51.60 9.12 -0.29
C THR A 179 -51.55 9.78 -1.67
N ALA A 180 -50.37 10.20 -2.12
CA ALA A 180 -50.15 10.83 -3.41
C ALA A 180 -49.95 9.84 -4.57
N SER A 181 -49.88 8.54 -4.29
CA SER A 181 -49.63 7.48 -5.27
C SER A 181 -50.90 6.70 -5.55
N GLY A 182 -51.37 6.71 -6.79
CA GLY A 182 -52.56 5.98 -7.24
C GLY A 182 -52.26 5.00 -8.38
N THR A 183 -53.32 4.48 -9.00
CA THR A 183 -53.24 3.55 -10.13
C THR A 183 -52.49 4.12 -11.36
N HIS A 184 -52.38 5.43 -11.45
CA HIS A 184 -51.69 6.15 -12.53
C HIS A 184 -50.27 6.66 -12.15
N GLY A 185 -49.73 6.21 -11.02
CA GLY A 185 -48.44 6.66 -10.50
C GLY A 185 -48.54 7.80 -9.48
N PHE A 186 -47.44 8.46 -9.21
CA PHE A 186 -47.34 9.57 -8.26
C PHE A 186 -47.93 10.86 -8.84
N SER A 187 -48.63 11.62 -8.01
CA SER A 187 -49.20 12.93 -8.33
C SER A 187 -48.69 14.01 -7.38
N SER A 188 -47.91 14.97 -7.91
CA SER A 188 -47.41 16.09 -7.12
C SER A 188 -48.51 16.94 -6.51
N SER A 189 -49.63 17.14 -7.22
CA SER A 189 -50.78 17.91 -6.71
C SER A 189 -51.47 17.22 -5.53
N GLN A 190 -51.56 15.89 -5.53
CA GLN A 190 -52.11 15.15 -4.39
C GLN A 190 -51.16 15.22 -3.19
N ALA A 191 -49.82 15.12 -3.43
CA ALA A 191 -48.80 15.30 -2.39
C ALA A 191 -48.91 16.71 -1.77
N MET A 192 -49.10 17.75 -2.58
CA MET A 192 -49.26 19.12 -2.09
C MET A 192 -50.53 19.31 -1.24
N ASN A 193 -51.61 18.64 -1.60
CA ASN A 193 -52.84 18.71 -0.82
C ASN A 193 -52.67 17.99 0.53
N ALA A 194 -52.08 16.81 0.52
CA ALA A 194 -51.78 16.07 1.74
C ALA A 194 -50.85 16.86 2.68
N LEU A 195 -49.80 17.50 2.12
CA LEU A 195 -48.89 18.35 2.88
C LEU A 195 -49.58 19.60 3.46
N ARG A 196 -50.50 20.25 2.72
CA ARG A 196 -51.26 21.38 3.25
C ARG A 196 -52.15 20.98 4.43
N GLU A 197 -52.77 19.83 4.34
CA GLU A 197 -53.60 19.28 5.42
C GLU A 197 -52.74 18.94 6.64
N LEU A 198 -51.66 18.19 6.42
CA LEU A 198 -50.73 17.76 7.47
C LEU A 198 -50.10 18.95 8.20
N CYS A 199 -49.63 19.95 7.46
CA CYS A 199 -48.90 21.11 8.00
C CYS A 199 -49.80 22.27 8.41
N SER A 200 -51.11 22.08 8.42
CA SER A 200 -52.08 23.11 8.84
C SER A 200 -51.92 23.57 10.29
N VAL A 201 -51.24 22.80 11.11
CA VAL A 201 -50.88 23.11 12.51
C VAL A 201 -49.76 24.14 12.64
N LEU A 202 -48.97 24.32 11.57
CA LEU A 202 -47.82 25.23 11.60
C LEU A 202 -48.28 26.69 11.35
N PRO A 203 -47.71 27.66 12.06
CA PRO A 203 -48.10 29.07 11.94
C PRO A 203 -47.73 29.63 10.57
N ARG A 204 -48.69 30.19 9.86
CA ARG A 204 -48.54 30.82 8.53
C ARG A 204 -47.90 29.89 7.50
N PHE A 205 -48.28 28.61 7.52
CA PHE A 205 -47.81 27.65 6.58
C PHE A 205 -48.28 27.96 5.15
N GLU A 206 -47.31 28.04 4.24
CA GLU A 206 -47.55 28.18 2.80
C GLU A 206 -46.70 27.11 2.06
N ILE A 207 -47.28 26.54 1.00
CA ILE A 207 -46.55 25.62 0.13
C ILE A 207 -46.72 26.03 -1.33
N ARG A 208 -45.59 26.19 -2.02
CA ARG A 208 -45.54 26.48 -3.46
C ARG A 208 -45.28 25.22 -4.25
N ASP A 209 -45.91 25.12 -5.43
CA ASP A 209 -45.69 23.99 -6.35
C ASP A 209 -44.38 24.17 -7.09
N GLU A 210 -43.32 23.74 -6.47
CA GLU A 210 -41.96 23.78 -7.01
C GLU A 210 -41.34 22.39 -6.95
N LEU A 211 -40.60 22.06 -8.01
CA LEU A 211 -39.81 20.81 -8.10
C LEU A 211 -38.36 21.17 -8.24
N VAL A 212 -37.55 20.75 -7.27
CA VAL A 212 -36.13 21.12 -7.22
C VAL A 212 -35.31 19.90 -6.85
N ILE A 213 -34.29 19.60 -7.64
CA ILE A 213 -33.30 18.58 -7.29
C ILE A 213 -32.14 19.24 -6.56
N GLY A 214 -31.72 18.65 -5.43
CA GLY A 214 -30.62 19.18 -4.61
C GLY A 214 -30.15 18.22 -3.53
N LEU A 215 -29.21 18.68 -2.75
CA LEU A 215 -28.59 17.98 -1.58
C LEU A 215 -29.23 18.52 -0.30
N PHE A 216 -30.48 18.21 -0.06
CA PHE A 216 -31.32 18.81 1.01
C PHE A 216 -31.07 18.17 2.39
N CYS A 217 -30.54 16.96 2.45
CA CYS A 217 -30.19 16.31 3.71
C CYS A 217 -28.68 16.24 3.87
N HIS A 218 -28.18 16.70 5.00
CA HIS A 218 -26.79 16.48 5.36
C HIS A 218 -26.67 15.13 6.09
N PRO A 219 -25.66 14.30 5.79
CA PRO A 219 -25.50 12.99 6.43
C PRO A 219 -25.41 13.05 7.95
N ALA A 220 -24.79 14.10 8.51
CA ALA A 220 -24.65 14.28 9.95
C ALA A 220 -25.93 14.71 10.68
N THR A 221 -27.01 15.07 9.96
CA THR A 221 -28.28 15.52 10.60
C THR A 221 -28.90 14.42 11.46
N ALA A 222 -28.88 13.17 10.98
CA ALA A 222 -29.38 12.04 11.76
C ALA A 222 -28.54 11.80 13.03
N LEU A 223 -27.22 11.98 12.93
CA LEU A 223 -26.33 11.88 14.08
C LEU A 223 -26.57 13.00 15.10
N ALA A 224 -26.75 14.24 14.64
CA ALA A 224 -27.09 15.38 15.49
C ALA A 224 -28.44 15.18 16.20
N ALA A 225 -29.42 14.61 15.51
CA ALA A 225 -30.72 14.26 16.09
C ALA A 225 -30.60 13.17 17.16
N SER A 226 -29.84 12.09 16.89
CA SER A 226 -29.66 10.98 17.84
C SER A 226 -28.95 11.42 19.14
N LEU A 227 -28.07 12.43 19.08
CA LEU A 227 -27.47 13.03 20.29
C LEU A 227 -28.51 13.77 21.17
N SER A 228 -29.71 14.03 20.68
CA SER A 228 -30.78 14.70 21.42
C SER A 228 -31.75 13.73 22.10
N GLU A 229 -31.77 12.48 21.67
CA GLU A 229 -32.70 11.46 22.17
C GLU A 229 -32.18 10.84 23.48
N ASP A 230 -31.93 9.62 23.63
CA ASP A 230 -31.62 9.00 24.92
C ASP A 230 -30.14 9.17 25.36
N VAL A 231 -29.92 9.76 26.53
CA VAL A 231 -28.60 10.08 27.09
C VAL A 231 -28.07 9.00 28.01
N THR A 232 -28.93 8.12 28.52
CA THR A 232 -28.54 7.14 29.55
C THR A 232 -27.43 6.21 29.11
N ALA A 233 -27.45 5.73 27.87
CA ALA A 233 -26.40 4.90 27.29
C ALA A 233 -25.02 5.61 27.17
N LEU A 234 -25.02 6.94 27.00
CA LEU A 234 -23.80 7.74 26.98
C LEU A 234 -23.23 7.90 28.40
N GLU A 235 -24.09 8.07 29.39
CA GLU A 235 -23.70 8.22 30.82
C GLU A 235 -23.13 6.92 31.37
N ASP A 236 -23.61 5.78 30.93
CA ASP A 236 -23.13 4.46 31.37
C ASP A 236 -21.74 4.10 30.80
N SER A 237 -21.35 4.74 29.70
CA SER A 237 -20.07 4.46 29.06
C SER A 237 -18.91 5.12 29.78
N GLN A 238 -17.99 4.31 30.35
CA GLN A 238 -16.78 4.80 31.01
C GLN A 238 -15.90 5.64 30.07
N VAL A 239 -15.80 5.25 28.78
CA VAL A 239 -15.02 5.99 27.78
C VAL A 239 -15.64 7.36 27.50
N ILE A 240 -16.96 7.41 27.33
CA ILE A 240 -17.69 8.68 27.12
C ILE A 240 -17.54 9.61 28.32
N ARG A 241 -17.65 9.08 29.54
CA ARG A 241 -17.44 9.85 30.78
C ARG A 241 -16.02 10.41 30.85
N ALA A 242 -15.00 9.61 30.55
CA ALA A 242 -13.61 10.06 30.52
C ALA A 242 -13.37 11.15 29.46
N LEU A 243 -13.96 11.03 28.26
CA LEU A 243 -13.92 12.03 27.20
C LEU A 243 -14.65 13.32 27.58
N ALA A 244 -15.74 13.21 28.34
CA ALA A 244 -16.48 14.34 28.87
C ALA A 244 -15.76 15.08 30.03
N GLY A 245 -14.63 14.54 30.52
CA GLY A 245 -13.82 15.18 31.55
C GLY A 245 -13.97 14.57 32.95
N ASP A 246 -14.66 13.43 33.12
CA ASP A 246 -14.73 12.68 34.35
C ASP A 246 -13.34 12.08 34.69
N GLN A 247 -12.70 12.64 35.72
CA GLN A 247 -11.34 12.28 36.08
C GLN A 247 -11.23 10.87 36.64
N ASP A 248 -12.25 10.42 37.38
CA ASP A 248 -12.26 9.08 37.97
C ASP A 248 -12.37 8.02 36.85
N ALA A 249 -13.29 8.19 35.91
CA ALA A 249 -13.41 7.33 34.75
C ALA A 249 -12.11 7.28 33.91
N ARG A 250 -11.42 8.42 33.78
CA ARG A 250 -10.13 8.50 33.09
C ARG A 250 -9.03 7.74 33.84
N ASN A 251 -8.94 7.90 35.14
CA ASN A 251 -7.95 7.20 35.98
C ASN A 251 -8.16 5.69 35.91
N ASP A 252 -9.41 5.24 35.95
CA ASP A 252 -9.76 3.81 35.85
C ASP A 252 -9.36 3.22 34.50
N LEU A 253 -9.57 3.95 33.40
CA LEU A 253 -9.13 3.52 32.05
C LEU A 253 -7.61 3.43 31.94
N VAL A 254 -6.88 4.40 32.51
CA VAL A 254 -5.41 4.39 32.54
C VAL A 254 -4.88 3.24 33.41
N ALA A 255 -5.53 2.92 34.49
CA ALA A 255 -5.15 1.80 35.38
C ALA A 255 -5.32 0.43 34.69
N GLN A 256 -6.17 0.32 33.66
CA GLN A 256 -6.41 -0.89 32.88
C GLN A 256 -5.53 -0.97 31.63
N ALA A 257 -4.53 -0.11 31.50
CA ALA A 257 -3.69 -0.07 30.28
C ALA A 257 -2.98 -1.41 30.06
N HIS A 258 -3.02 -1.87 28.82
CA HIS A 258 -2.28 -3.05 28.37
C HIS A 258 -0.76 -2.79 28.41
N GLU A 259 0.01 -3.75 28.92
CA GLU A 259 1.48 -3.66 28.93
C GLU A 259 2.06 -4.04 27.56
N PRO A 260 2.79 -3.14 26.88
CA PRO A 260 3.37 -3.43 25.58
C PRO A 260 4.39 -4.57 25.65
N ASN A 261 4.33 -5.49 24.71
CA ASN A 261 5.29 -6.57 24.58
C ASN A 261 6.09 -6.41 23.25
N PRO A 262 7.35 -5.99 23.30
CA PRO A 262 8.16 -5.79 22.09
C PRO A 262 8.63 -7.09 21.42
N ALA A 263 8.40 -8.24 22.05
CA ALA A 263 8.83 -9.54 21.53
C ALA A 263 7.78 -10.15 20.59
N ASP A 264 8.24 -11.01 19.68
CA ASP A 264 7.34 -11.87 18.92
C ASP A 264 6.54 -12.79 19.84
N ARG A 265 5.26 -12.98 19.51
CA ARG A 265 4.38 -13.88 20.28
C ARG A 265 4.65 -15.34 19.91
N ASP A 266 4.36 -16.22 20.87
CA ASP A 266 4.28 -17.64 20.53
C ASP A 266 3.14 -17.87 19.53
N PRO A 267 3.36 -18.59 18.41
CA PRO A 267 2.35 -18.79 17.36
C PRO A 267 1.02 -19.39 17.82
N TRP A 268 0.97 -20.02 19.00
CA TRP A 268 -0.28 -20.52 19.60
C TRP A 268 -1.03 -19.48 20.42
N ALA A 269 -0.33 -18.44 20.90
CA ALA A 269 -0.92 -17.35 21.69
C ALA A 269 -1.19 -16.11 20.85
N GLU A 270 -0.72 -16.08 19.60
CA GLU A 270 -0.86 -14.95 18.69
C GLU A 270 -2.33 -14.71 18.34
N LYS A 271 -2.78 -13.47 18.50
CA LYS A 271 -4.15 -13.03 18.20
C LYS A 271 -4.20 -12.27 16.88
N GLY A 272 -5.38 -12.27 16.26
CA GLY A 272 -5.60 -11.61 14.99
C GLY A 272 -5.09 -12.41 13.79
N VAL A 273 -4.95 -11.76 12.66
CA VAL A 273 -4.54 -12.34 11.38
C VAL A 273 -3.61 -11.40 10.62
N GLY A 274 -2.82 -11.96 9.72
CA GLY A 274 -1.89 -11.21 8.88
C GLY A 274 -0.51 -11.09 9.53
N ASP A 275 0.38 -10.37 8.82
CA ASP A 275 1.76 -10.14 9.25
C ASP A 275 1.82 -8.83 10.04
N LEU A 276 1.72 -8.90 11.34
CA LEU A 276 1.68 -7.76 12.25
C LEU A 276 3.02 -7.60 12.97
N ILE A 277 3.49 -6.37 13.06
CA ILE A 277 4.63 -6.03 13.93
C ILE A 277 4.19 -6.02 15.40
N PRO A 278 5.13 -6.18 16.37
CA PRO A 278 4.80 -6.29 17.79
C PRO A 278 3.87 -5.19 18.34
N VAL A 279 4.07 -3.92 17.92
CA VAL A 279 3.21 -2.79 18.33
C VAL A 279 1.78 -2.92 17.80
N GLN A 280 1.60 -3.46 16.58
CA GLN A 280 0.27 -3.74 16.02
C GLN A 280 -0.39 -4.89 16.75
N GLN A 281 0.38 -5.92 17.12
CA GLN A 281 -0.10 -7.03 17.94
C GLN A 281 -0.54 -6.57 19.33
N ASP A 282 0.20 -5.65 19.98
CA ASP A 282 -0.22 -5.04 21.25
C ASP A 282 -1.62 -4.41 21.15
N ALA A 283 -1.90 -3.70 20.04
CA ALA A 283 -3.22 -3.09 19.83
C ALA A 283 -4.33 -4.14 19.67
N VAL A 284 -4.05 -5.23 18.93
CA VAL A 284 -4.99 -6.33 18.74
C VAL A 284 -5.24 -7.06 20.05
N GLU A 285 -4.19 -7.37 20.82
CA GLU A 285 -4.29 -8.03 22.13
C GLU A 285 -5.07 -7.20 23.13
N ALA A 286 -4.78 -5.89 23.23
CA ALA A 286 -5.50 -4.99 24.10
C ALA A 286 -7.00 -4.93 23.75
N ALA A 287 -7.35 -4.85 22.47
CA ALA A 287 -8.74 -4.90 22.01
C ALA A 287 -9.39 -6.27 22.27
N SER A 288 -8.64 -7.36 22.10
CA SER A 288 -9.09 -8.73 22.41
C SER A 288 -9.39 -8.93 23.91
N ASP A 289 -8.58 -8.33 24.76
CA ASP A 289 -8.77 -8.38 26.22
C ASP A 289 -9.88 -7.45 26.73
N GLY A 290 -10.50 -6.67 25.82
CA GLY A 290 -11.64 -5.80 26.13
C GLY A 290 -11.24 -4.39 26.57
N HIS A 291 -9.97 -4.01 26.42
CA HIS A 291 -9.53 -2.66 26.76
C HIS A 291 -9.94 -1.65 25.68
N SER A 292 -10.19 -0.42 26.11
CA SER A 292 -10.33 0.71 25.20
C SER A 292 -8.94 1.23 24.82
N VAL A 293 -8.65 1.25 23.52
CA VAL A 293 -7.31 1.56 22.98
C VAL A 293 -7.38 2.76 22.06
N PHE A 294 -6.46 3.70 22.23
CA PHE A 294 -6.17 4.74 21.25
C PHE A 294 -4.88 4.36 20.51
N VAL A 295 -4.98 4.18 19.20
CA VAL A 295 -3.83 3.83 18.34
C VAL A 295 -3.48 5.03 17.47
N ASP A 296 -2.32 5.65 17.74
CA ASP A 296 -1.77 6.71 16.90
C ASP A 296 -0.95 6.08 15.76
N ILE A 297 -1.42 6.28 14.54
CA ILE A 297 -0.83 5.66 13.36
C ILE A 297 -0.17 6.74 12.51
N PRO A 298 1.16 6.67 12.29
CA PRO A 298 1.86 7.61 11.43
C PRO A 298 1.28 7.64 10.01
N ALA A 299 1.32 8.79 9.37
CA ALA A 299 0.90 8.93 7.98
C ALA A 299 1.64 7.92 7.07
N HIS A 300 0.89 7.32 6.16
CA HIS A 300 1.38 6.27 5.24
C HIS A 300 1.73 4.91 5.87
N SER A 301 1.36 4.68 7.13
CA SER A 301 1.43 3.35 7.75
C SER A 301 0.19 2.52 7.42
N ASP A 302 0.30 1.20 7.58
CA ASP A 302 -0.79 0.26 7.32
C ASP A 302 -1.75 0.18 8.52
N ASP A 303 -2.77 1.02 8.51
CA ASP A 303 -3.88 1.00 9.48
C ASP A 303 -4.89 -0.12 9.17
N ALA A 304 -5.04 -0.46 7.91
CA ALA A 304 -6.01 -1.46 7.47
C ALA A 304 -5.72 -2.86 8.03
N SER A 305 -4.44 -3.23 8.16
CA SER A 305 -4.04 -4.52 8.73
C SER A 305 -4.41 -4.64 10.22
N VAL A 306 -4.25 -3.57 11.01
CA VAL A 306 -4.64 -3.58 12.43
C VAL A 306 -6.15 -3.71 12.57
N VAL A 307 -6.91 -2.94 11.79
CA VAL A 307 -8.39 -3.02 11.80
C VAL A 307 -8.85 -4.42 11.38
N ALA A 308 -8.28 -4.97 10.29
CA ALA A 308 -8.62 -6.31 9.82
C ALA A 308 -8.32 -7.39 10.87
N ALA A 309 -7.18 -7.28 11.56
CA ALA A 309 -6.80 -8.23 12.61
C ALA A 309 -7.75 -8.16 13.83
N ILE A 310 -8.15 -6.97 14.27
CA ILE A 310 -9.13 -6.79 15.35
C ILE A 310 -10.49 -7.38 14.96
N LEU A 311 -10.95 -7.12 13.74
CA LEU A 311 -12.22 -7.65 13.24
C LEU A 311 -12.21 -9.18 13.17
N ALA A 312 -11.11 -9.77 12.68
CA ALA A 312 -10.94 -11.21 12.57
C ALA A 312 -10.88 -11.89 13.97
N ASP A 313 -10.12 -11.32 14.89
CA ASP A 313 -10.03 -11.82 16.27
C ASP A 313 -11.39 -11.78 16.99
N ALA A 314 -12.10 -10.67 16.83
CA ALA A 314 -13.44 -10.53 17.41
C ALA A 314 -14.43 -11.56 16.83
N ALA A 315 -14.40 -11.78 15.51
CA ALA A 315 -15.23 -12.81 14.87
C ALA A 315 -14.86 -14.21 15.36
N ALA A 316 -13.57 -14.53 15.49
CA ALA A 316 -13.09 -15.82 16.01
C ALA A 316 -13.50 -16.07 17.47
N THR A 317 -13.61 -15.01 18.28
CA THR A 317 -14.04 -15.07 19.67
C THR A 317 -15.54 -14.91 19.88
N GLY A 318 -16.32 -14.83 18.77
CA GLY A 318 -17.78 -14.68 18.80
C GLY A 318 -18.27 -13.30 19.26
N ARG A 319 -17.43 -12.28 19.19
CA ARG A 319 -17.79 -10.90 19.50
C ARG A 319 -18.26 -10.16 18.26
N SER A 320 -19.30 -9.36 18.38
CA SER A 320 -19.74 -8.45 17.34
C SER A 320 -18.97 -7.13 17.41
N VAL A 321 -18.54 -6.64 16.25
CA VAL A 321 -17.78 -5.38 16.12
C VAL A 321 -18.43 -4.50 15.08
N LEU A 322 -18.56 -3.21 15.41
CA LEU A 322 -18.94 -2.17 14.47
C LEU A 322 -17.68 -1.33 14.14
N HIS A 323 -17.23 -1.41 12.89
CA HIS A 323 -16.18 -0.52 12.38
C HIS A 323 -16.82 0.73 11.79
N VAL A 324 -16.54 1.89 12.38
CA VAL A 324 -16.99 3.20 11.89
C VAL A 324 -15.79 3.97 11.37
N SER A 325 -15.85 4.43 10.13
CA SER A 325 -14.79 5.21 9.51
C SER A 325 -15.29 6.57 9.06
N THR A 326 -14.46 7.58 9.23
CA THR A 326 -14.71 8.94 8.70
C THR A 326 -14.46 9.05 7.20
N SER A 327 -13.84 8.04 6.58
CA SER A 327 -13.52 8.01 5.16
C SER A 327 -13.90 6.66 4.55
N PRO A 328 -14.72 6.64 3.48
CA PRO A 328 -15.06 5.40 2.77
C PRO A 328 -13.84 4.64 2.28
N SER A 329 -12.77 5.34 1.87
CA SER A 329 -11.54 4.71 1.41
C SER A 329 -10.85 3.87 2.48
N ARG A 330 -10.91 4.26 3.76
CA ARG A 330 -10.37 3.46 4.87
C ARG A 330 -11.21 2.20 5.12
N SER A 331 -12.53 2.32 5.08
CA SER A 331 -13.41 1.14 5.17
C SER A 331 -13.17 0.15 4.02
N ILE A 332 -13.00 0.67 2.80
CA ILE A 332 -12.67 -0.15 1.63
C ILE A 332 -11.30 -0.81 1.81
N ALA A 333 -10.31 -0.10 2.33
CA ALA A 333 -8.97 -0.66 2.57
C ALA A 333 -9.01 -1.80 3.61
N ALA A 334 -9.73 -1.62 4.72
CA ALA A 334 -9.91 -2.66 5.73
C ALA A 334 -10.65 -3.89 5.16
N TYR A 335 -11.71 -3.67 4.37
CA TYR A 335 -12.43 -4.75 3.70
C TYR A 335 -11.55 -5.47 2.67
N SER A 336 -10.79 -4.73 1.86
CA SER A 336 -9.85 -5.30 0.89
C SER A 336 -8.81 -6.17 1.58
N ARG A 337 -8.28 -5.72 2.72
CA ARG A 337 -7.32 -6.48 3.50
C ARG A 337 -7.90 -7.80 4.02
N LEU A 338 -9.14 -7.77 4.53
CA LEU A 338 -9.84 -9.01 4.92
C LEU A 338 -10.10 -9.93 3.73
N SER A 339 -10.44 -9.37 2.57
CA SER A 339 -10.64 -10.13 1.33
C SER A 339 -9.35 -10.81 0.87
N ASP A 340 -8.21 -10.11 0.91
CA ASP A 340 -6.89 -10.67 0.58
C ASP A 340 -6.50 -11.84 1.50
N LEU A 341 -6.97 -11.80 2.75
CA LEU A 341 -6.79 -12.87 3.72
C LEU A 341 -7.85 -14.00 3.62
N GLY A 342 -8.77 -13.91 2.66
CA GLY A 342 -9.86 -14.88 2.51
C GLY A 342 -10.94 -14.77 3.57
N LEU A 343 -11.05 -13.63 4.26
CA LEU A 343 -11.97 -13.38 5.37
C LEU A 343 -13.08 -12.38 5.03
N ALA A 344 -13.34 -12.11 3.74
CA ALA A 344 -14.41 -11.19 3.33
C ALA A 344 -15.78 -11.61 3.87
N ASP A 345 -15.96 -12.89 4.13
CA ASP A 345 -17.24 -13.48 4.54
C ASP A 345 -17.59 -13.25 6.01
N ILE A 346 -16.66 -12.84 6.85
CA ILE A 346 -16.94 -12.53 8.26
C ILE A 346 -17.50 -11.12 8.48
N VAL A 347 -17.52 -10.27 7.44
CA VAL A 347 -17.97 -8.87 7.56
C VAL A 347 -19.15 -8.57 6.65
N ALA A 348 -20.04 -7.71 7.13
CA ALA A 348 -21.09 -7.09 6.33
C ALA A 348 -20.75 -5.61 6.14
N ASN A 349 -20.54 -5.20 4.89
CA ASN A 349 -20.36 -3.78 4.57
C ASN A 349 -21.74 -3.12 4.50
N ILE A 350 -21.94 -2.12 5.36
CA ILE A 350 -23.16 -1.32 5.41
C ILE A 350 -22.81 0.05 4.85
N ASP A 351 -22.97 0.21 3.54
CA ASP A 351 -22.82 1.50 2.89
C ASP A 351 -24.16 2.26 2.88
N GLY A 352 -24.10 3.58 2.74
CA GLY A 352 -25.28 4.44 2.72
C GLY A 352 -26.06 4.45 1.39
N TYR A 353 -25.80 3.51 0.48
CA TYR A 353 -26.45 3.45 -0.81
C TYR A 353 -27.83 2.78 -0.73
N SER A 354 -28.72 3.14 -1.66
CA SER A 354 -30.12 2.66 -1.73
C SER A 354 -30.26 1.13 -1.79
N ASP A 355 -29.23 0.44 -2.23
CA ASP A 355 -29.21 -1.02 -2.34
C ASP A 355 -28.57 -1.74 -1.13
N ALA A 356 -28.11 -0.99 -0.11
CA ALA A 356 -27.44 -1.55 1.06
C ALA A 356 -28.26 -2.63 1.77
N ARG A 357 -29.56 -2.41 1.95
CA ARG A 357 -30.47 -3.40 2.58
C ARG A 357 -30.55 -4.69 1.76
N ARG A 358 -30.60 -4.61 0.43
CA ARG A 358 -30.64 -5.80 -0.43
C ARG A 358 -29.32 -6.53 -0.40
N THR A 359 -28.20 -5.81 -0.46
CA THR A 359 -26.86 -6.37 -0.38
C THR A 359 -26.63 -7.05 0.96
N LEU A 360 -27.05 -6.42 2.05
CA LEU A 360 -26.98 -7.00 3.39
C LEU A 360 -27.87 -8.25 3.51
N ALA A 361 -29.10 -8.22 3.02
CA ALA A 361 -29.99 -9.38 3.05
C ALA A 361 -29.43 -10.56 2.23
N ALA A 362 -28.90 -10.30 1.04
CA ALA A 362 -28.24 -11.32 0.22
C ALA A 362 -27.03 -11.90 0.93
N ARG A 363 -26.22 -11.05 1.61
CA ARG A 363 -25.07 -11.47 2.37
C ARG A 363 -25.43 -12.35 3.55
N VAL A 364 -26.45 -11.97 4.32
CA VAL A 364 -26.96 -12.78 5.44
C VAL A 364 -27.49 -14.11 4.93
N SER A 365 -28.22 -14.12 3.82
CA SER A 365 -28.71 -15.36 3.21
C SER A 365 -27.58 -16.29 2.77
N SER A 366 -26.54 -15.73 2.11
CA SER A 366 -25.35 -16.51 1.74
C SER A 366 -24.65 -17.09 2.97
N ALA A 367 -24.43 -16.29 4.00
CA ALA A 367 -23.78 -16.73 5.23
C ALA A 367 -24.56 -17.83 5.98
N MET A 368 -25.87 -17.89 5.82
CA MET A 368 -26.70 -19.00 6.38
C MET A 368 -26.53 -20.31 5.61
N GLU A 369 -26.14 -20.26 4.34
CA GLU A 369 -25.93 -21.42 3.48
C GLU A 369 -24.46 -21.89 3.50
N ASP A 370 -23.53 -21.02 3.92
CA ASP A 370 -22.11 -21.32 3.95
C ASP A 370 -21.80 -22.35 5.04
N THR A 371 -20.99 -23.34 4.67
CA THR A 371 -20.46 -24.32 5.62
C THR A 371 -19.04 -23.90 6.02
N ALA A 372 -18.77 -23.95 7.32
CA ALA A 372 -17.42 -23.65 7.81
C ALA A 372 -16.40 -24.61 7.17
N PRO A 373 -15.28 -24.10 6.66
CA PRO A 373 -14.23 -24.92 6.08
C PRO A 373 -13.67 -25.88 7.15
N VAL A 374 -13.39 -27.10 6.74
CA VAL A 374 -12.72 -28.07 7.61
C VAL A 374 -11.25 -27.68 7.72
N VAL A 375 -10.82 -27.34 8.92
CA VAL A 375 -9.42 -26.98 9.21
C VAL A 375 -8.64 -28.26 9.50
N ASP A 376 -7.58 -28.51 8.76
CA ASP A 376 -6.59 -29.54 9.07
C ASP A 376 -5.68 -29.03 10.22
N GLN A 377 -6.03 -29.44 11.43
CA GLN A 377 -5.34 -29.02 12.65
C GLN A 377 -3.88 -29.47 12.68
N GLU A 378 -3.58 -30.64 12.13
CA GLU A 378 -2.20 -31.16 12.07
C GLU A 378 -1.31 -30.27 11.19
N SER A 379 -1.83 -29.86 10.03
CA SER A 379 -1.14 -28.93 9.14
C SER A 379 -0.91 -27.56 9.79
N VAL A 380 -1.91 -27.02 10.50
CA VAL A 380 -1.80 -25.75 11.22
C VAL A 380 -0.73 -25.83 12.32
N ASP A 381 -0.71 -26.90 13.10
CA ASP A 381 0.27 -27.08 14.19
C ASP A 381 1.69 -27.30 13.63
N ALA A 382 1.82 -27.95 12.49
CA ALA A 382 3.10 -28.06 11.79
C ALA A 382 3.61 -26.69 11.32
N MET A 383 2.73 -25.86 10.76
CA MET A 383 3.08 -24.49 10.35
C MET A 383 3.47 -23.61 11.55
N ARG A 384 2.73 -23.68 12.66
CA ARG A 384 3.06 -22.97 13.90
C ARG A 384 4.41 -23.39 14.48
N THR A 385 4.69 -24.70 14.46
CA THR A 385 5.98 -25.24 14.87
C THR A 385 7.10 -24.71 13.99
N ARG A 386 6.89 -24.69 12.69
CA ARG A 386 7.86 -24.13 11.74
C ARG A 386 8.10 -22.65 11.96
N LEU A 387 7.05 -21.87 12.17
CA LEU A 387 7.14 -20.44 12.46
C LEU A 387 7.95 -20.18 13.72
N ARG A 388 7.70 -20.92 14.81
CA ARG A 388 8.47 -20.84 16.06
C ARG A 388 9.95 -21.11 15.82
N GLN A 389 10.30 -22.15 15.03
CA GLN A 389 11.69 -22.49 14.70
C GLN A 389 12.36 -21.36 13.90
N VAL A 390 11.68 -20.80 12.92
CA VAL A 390 12.23 -19.70 12.09
C VAL A 390 12.43 -18.45 12.92
N ARG A 391 11.46 -18.06 13.75
CA ARG A 391 11.60 -16.91 14.67
C ARG A 391 12.75 -17.11 15.64
N ALA A 392 12.92 -18.30 16.23
CA ALA A 392 14.04 -18.62 17.11
C ALA A 392 15.39 -18.52 16.38
N ALA A 393 15.48 -19.01 15.13
CA ALA A 393 16.69 -18.91 14.33
C ALA A 393 17.03 -17.46 13.99
N LEU A 394 16.04 -16.64 13.60
CA LEU A 394 16.21 -15.21 13.31
C LEU A 394 16.64 -14.43 14.57
N SER A 395 16.01 -14.70 15.71
CA SER A 395 16.38 -14.10 16.99
C SER A 395 17.81 -14.45 17.38
N SER A 396 18.19 -15.72 17.25
CA SER A 396 19.57 -16.17 17.51
C SER A 396 20.57 -15.49 16.57
N TYR A 397 20.20 -15.33 15.29
CA TYR A 397 21.02 -14.60 14.32
C TYR A 397 21.16 -13.12 14.70
N ALA A 398 20.07 -12.47 15.06
CA ALA A 398 20.10 -11.06 15.48
C ALA A 398 20.95 -10.87 16.74
N VAL A 399 20.83 -11.77 17.72
CA VAL A 399 21.68 -11.76 18.93
C VAL A 399 23.15 -11.94 18.54
N ALA A 400 23.46 -12.94 17.70
CA ALA A 400 24.84 -13.19 17.26
C ALA A 400 25.43 -12.00 16.49
N LEU A 401 24.63 -11.31 15.68
CA LEU A 401 25.05 -10.12 14.93
C LEU A 401 25.46 -8.96 15.85
N HIS A 402 24.80 -8.82 17.00
CA HIS A 402 25.05 -7.77 17.99
C HIS A 402 25.91 -8.21 19.16
N GLN A 403 26.29 -9.49 19.20
CA GLN A 403 27.16 -10.00 20.27
C GLN A 403 28.59 -9.50 20.04
N PRO A 404 29.22 -8.87 21.04
CA PRO A 404 30.62 -8.46 20.94
C PRO A 404 31.58 -9.67 20.71
N TYR A 405 32.40 -9.54 19.71
CA TYR A 405 33.33 -10.62 19.32
C TYR A 405 34.64 -10.54 20.11
N GLY A 406 34.96 -11.62 20.79
CA GLY A 406 36.24 -11.87 21.43
C GLY A 406 36.81 -10.68 22.22
N ARG A 407 38.12 -10.45 22.06
CA ARG A 407 38.88 -9.39 22.76
C ARG A 407 38.66 -7.98 22.18
N PHE A 408 38.01 -7.87 21.01
CA PHE A 408 37.80 -6.56 20.36
C PHE A 408 36.62 -5.78 20.93
N GLY A 409 35.65 -6.44 21.54
CA GLY A 409 34.45 -5.80 22.08
C GLY A 409 33.53 -5.18 21.00
N VAL A 410 33.75 -5.51 19.72
CA VAL A 410 33.00 -5.00 18.56
C VAL A 410 32.10 -6.10 18.02
N CYS A 411 30.83 -5.78 17.79
CA CYS A 411 29.94 -6.73 17.17
C CYS A 411 29.99 -6.67 15.63
N ALA A 412 29.46 -7.70 14.96
CA ALA A 412 29.43 -7.76 13.51
C ALA A 412 28.61 -6.61 12.89
N ALA A 413 27.51 -6.21 13.53
CA ALA A 413 26.69 -5.08 13.10
C ALA A 413 27.45 -3.75 13.09
N ASP A 414 28.26 -3.50 14.13
CA ASP A 414 29.08 -2.29 14.21
C ASP A 414 30.18 -2.29 13.15
N ALA A 415 30.80 -3.44 12.94
CA ALA A 415 31.81 -3.60 11.90
C ALA A 415 31.23 -3.36 10.49
N LEU A 416 30.04 -3.91 10.20
CA LEU A 416 29.35 -3.69 8.92
C LEU A 416 28.95 -2.24 8.73
N ARG A 417 28.45 -1.57 9.79
CA ARG A 417 28.11 -0.14 9.75
C ARG A 417 29.35 0.69 9.44
N ALA A 418 30.44 0.46 10.17
CA ALA A 418 31.70 1.17 9.94
C ALA A 418 32.25 0.93 8.53
N LEU A 419 32.14 -0.29 8.00
CA LEU A 419 32.51 -0.60 6.61
C LEU A 419 31.63 0.16 5.61
N THR A 420 30.33 0.21 5.83
CA THR A 420 29.39 0.96 4.97
C THR A 420 29.76 2.44 4.97
N ASP A 421 29.97 3.04 6.13
CA ASP A 421 30.36 4.44 6.26
C ASP A 421 31.69 4.74 5.56
N LEU A 422 32.69 3.84 5.69
CA LEU A 422 33.98 3.98 5.04
C LEU A 422 33.93 3.79 3.51
N THR A 423 32.98 2.99 3.02
CA THR A 423 32.91 2.65 1.58
C THR A 423 31.92 3.48 0.79
N SER A 424 31.08 4.26 1.44
CA SER A 424 30.06 5.12 0.78
C SER A 424 30.60 6.44 0.25
N GLY A 425 31.82 6.87 0.63
CA GLY A 425 32.40 8.15 0.23
C GLY A 425 33.15 8.10 -1.10
N GLU A 426 33.33 9.25 -1.76
CA GLU A 426 34.10 9.40 -3.00
C GLU A 426 35.58 8.93 -2.85
N ASN A 427 36.14 9.02 -1.65
CA ASN A 427 37.48 8.57 -1.31
C ASN A 427 37.51 7.23 -0.56
N ALA A 428 36.58 6.35 -0.89
CA ALA A 428 36.46 5.04 -0.25
C ALA A 428 37.77 4.25 -0.35
N PRO A 429 38.25 3.62 0.75
CA PRO A 429 39.48 2.80 0.71
C PRO A 429 39.25 1.57 -0.18
N THR A 430 40.18 1.35 -1.10
CA THR A 430 40.13 0.22 -2.04
C THR A 430 41.04 -0.93 -1.63
N THR A 431 41.61 -0.88 -0.43
CA THR A 431 42.55 -1.90 0.06
C THR A 431 41.87 -3.27 0.24
N ARG A 432 42.57 -4.31 -0.16
CA ARG A 432 42.21 -5.71 0.10
C ARG A 432 43.16 -6.40 1.10
N VAL A 433 43.96 -5.61 1.80
CA VAL A 433 44.90 -6.13 2.81
C VAL A 433 44.07 -6.74 3.94
N ARG A 434 44.42 -7.98 4.28
CA ARG A 434 43.86 -8.69 5.44
C ARG A 434 44.99 -8.85 6.45
N LEU A 435 44.71 -8.35 7.66
CA LEU A 435 45.64 -8.45 8.77
C LEU A 435 45.32 -9.68 9.63
N SER A 436 46.33 -10.20 10.34
CA SER A 436 46.11 -11.25 11.34
C SER A 436 45.32 -10.69 12.53
N GLU A 437 44.66 -11.56 13.28
CA GLU A 437 43.91 -11.18 14.47
C GLU A 437 44.77 -10.46 15.50
N ASP A 438 46.02 -10.90 15.68
CA ASP A 438 46.98 -10.28 16.61
C ASP A 438 47.34 -8.86 16.17
N THR A 439 47.67 -8.67 14.90
CA THR A 439 47.95 -7.34 14.35
C THR A 439 46.76 -6.40 14.47
N LEU A 440 45.51 -6.90 14.22
CA LEU A 440 44.29 -6.10 14.42
C LEU A 440 44.11 -5.71 15.88
N TYR A 441 44.45 -6.62 16.81
CA TYR A 441 44.36 -6.33 18.23
C TYR A 441 45.36 -5.27 18.67
N GLU A 442 46.63 -5.39 18.22
CA GLU A 442 47.68 -4.39 18.49
C GLU A 442 47.24 -3.00 17.97
N ILE A 443 46.67 -2.94 16.77
CA ILE A 443 46.12 -1.70 16.21
C ILE A 443 44.94 -1.17 17.04
N ALA A 444 44.09 -2.05 17.55
CA ALA A 444 42.93 -1.65 18.35
C ALA A 444 43.32 -1.09 19.73
N VAL A 445 44.37 -1.64 20.35
CA VAL A 445 44.84 -1.25 21.70
C VAL A 445 45.31 0.21 21.74
N ASP A 446 46.03 0.67 20.71
CA ASP A 446 46.58 2.03 20.63
C ASP A 446 45.78 2.94 19.66
N GLN A 447 44.62 2.51 19.26
CA GLN A 447 43.77 3.19 18.26
C GLN A 447 44.47 3.44 16.91
N GLY A 448 45.46 2.62 16.60
CA GLY A 448 46.20 2.65 15.36
C GLY A 448 47.32 3.72 15.31
N GLU A 449 47.72 4.30 16.42
CA GLU A 449 48.79 5.33 16.42
C GLU A 449 50.14 4.77 15.97
N SER A 450 50.54 3.57 16.46
CA SER A 450 51.75 2.91 16.01
C SER A 450 51.73 2.56 14.52
N ALA A 451 50.59 2.06 14.05
CA ALA A 451 50.39 1.75 12.63
C ALA A 451 50.47 3.02 11.75
N ARG A 452 49.85 4.14 12.21
CA ARG A 452 49.94 5.44 11.51
C ARG A 452 51.37 5.97 11.49
N ALA A 453 52.13 5.84 12.59
CA ALA A 453 53.52 6.24 12.65
C ALA A 453 54.38 5.45 11.64
N LEU A 454 54.19 4.13 11.59
CA LEU A 454 54.87 3.26 10.64
C LEU A 454 54.54 3.59 9.18
N LEU A 455 53.24 3.86 8.90
CA LEU A 455 52.82 4.27 7.56
C LEU A 455 53.36 5.64 7.16
N ARG A 456 53.48 6.60 8.11
CA ARG A 456 54.12 7.90 7.85
C ARG A 456 55.61 7.75 7.56
N GLU A 457 56.29 6.88 8.28
CA GLU A 457 57.69 6.55 8.03
C GLU A 457 57.88 5.90 6.65
N ALA A 458 57.03 4.92 6.31
CA ALA A 458 57.03 4.27 4.99
C ALA A 458 56.72 5.30 3.86
N LEU A 459 55.86 6.27 4.09
CA LEU A 459 55.61 7.36 3.15
C LEU A 459 56.82 8.28 3.02
N ALA A 460 57.45 8.65 4.13
CA ALA A 460 58.65 9.49 4.15
C ALA A 460 59.85 8.82 3.48
N SER A 461 59.98 7.51 3.61
CA SER A 461 61.01 6.71 2.93
C SER A 461 60.77 6.51 1.44
N GLY A 462 59.64 6.98 0.92
CA GLY A 462 59.22 6.81 -0.49
C GLY A 462 58.73 5.43 -0.86
N THR A 463 58.62 4.49 0.10
CA THR A 463 58.17 3.11 -0.13
C THR A 463 56.74 3.06 -0.67
N LEU A 464 55.87 4.00 -0.26
CA LEU A 464 54.46 4.09 -0.71
C LEU A 464 54.28 4.96 -1.97
N SER A 465 55.27 5.80 -2.31
CA SER A 465 55.14 6.75 -3.44
C SER A 465 55.32 6.08 -4.81
N GLY A 466 55.91 4.89 -4.87
CA GLY A 466 56.11 4.14 -6.10
C GLY A 466 54.94 3.21 -6.49
N GLY A 467 53.87 3.18 -5.68
CA GLY A 467 52.94 2.06 -5.66
C GLY A 467 52.00 1.92 -6.84
N SER A 468 51.53 2.97 -7.47
CA SER A 468 50.49 2.82 -8.49
C SER A 468 51.00 2.66 -9.92
N SER A 469 52.25 3.07 -10.19
CA SER A 469 52.85 2.97 -11.53
C SER A 469 53.97 1.92 -11.62
N SER A 470 54.41 1.37 -10.49
CA SER A 470 55.46 0.35 -10.47
C SER A 470 54.89 -1.04 -10.77
N ALA A 471 55.56 -1.77 -11.65
CA ALA A 471 55.27 -3.18 -11.89
C ALA A 471 55.44 -4.05 -10.60
N TRP A 472 56.04 -3.49 -9.55
CA TRP A 472 56.29 -4.13 -8.26
C TRP A 472 55.19 -3.86 -7.22
N SER A 473 54.17 -3.06 -7.55
CA SER A 473 53.17 -2.66 -6.56
C SER A 473 52.43 -3.80 -5.87
N ASN A 474 52.36 -4.97 -6.54
CA ASN A 474 51.71 -6.18 -6.00
C ASN A 474 52.71 -7.25 -5.57
N ALA A 475 54.02 -6.97 -5.57
CA ALA A 475 55.05 -7.94 -5.18
C ALA A 475 55.12 -8.04 -3.64
N VAL A 476 54.85 -9.22 -3.12
CA VAL A 476 55.00 -9.50 -1.69
C VAL A 476 56.38 -10.17 -1.49
N LEU A 477 57.38 -9.35 -1.16
CA LEU A 477 58.75 -9.82 -0.86
C LEU A 477 58.99 -9.64 0.65
N THR A 478 59.09 -10.74 1.37
CA THR A 478 59.16 -10.75 2.84
C THR A 478 60.57 -10.97 3.39
N SER A 479 61.55 -11.23 2.50
CA SER A 479 62.97 -11.40 2.91
C SER A 479 63.91 -10.89 1.83
N ASP A 480 65.16 -10.53 2.23
CA ASP A 480 66.25 -10.09 1.34
C ASP A 480 66.62 -11.19 0.33
N GLU A 481 66.51 -12.46 0.74
CA GLU A 481 66.77 -13.61 -0.11
C GLU A 481 65.72 -13.69 -1.25
N GLN A 482 64.46 -13.51 -0.94
CA GLN A 482 63.41 -13.44 -1.95
C GLN A 482 63.60 -12.25 -2.90
N ALA A 483 63.95 -11.08 -2.36
CA ALA A 483 64.25 -9.91 -3.17
C ALA A 483 65.46 -10.15 -4.13
N SER A 484 66.50 -10.80 -3.66
CA SER A 484 67.70 -11.15 -4.46
C SER A 484 67.33 -12.14 -5.57
N ASP A 485 66.57 -13.19 -5.26
CA ASP A 485 66.11 -14.17 -6.26
C ASP A 485 65.24 -13.52 -7.34
N VAL A 486 64.34 -12.66 -6.94
CA VAL A 486 63.48 -11.92 -7.89
C VAL A 486 64.31 -10.98 -8.77
N LEU A 487 65.31 -10.27 -8.20
CA LEU A 487 66.22 -9.44 -8.98
C LEU A 487 67.00 -10.24 -10.02
N LEU A 488 67.48 -11.40 -9.68
CA LEU A 488 68.18 -12.31 -10.63
C LEU A 488 67.19 -12.74 -11.76
N ARG A 489 65.97 -13.04 -11.43
CA ARG A 489 64.93 -13.39 -12.44
C ARG A 489 64.62 -12.21 -13.36
N VAL A 490 64.51 -11.01 -12.82
CA VAL A 490 64.26 -9.78 -13.62
C VAL A 490 65.45 -9.48 -14.52
N ASP A 491 66.70 -9.60 -14.03
CA ASP A 491 67.91 -9.40 -14.86
C ASP A 491 67.99 -10.43 -16.01
N ARG A 492 67.64 -11.68 -15.73
CA ARG A 492 67.50 -12.70 -16.76
C ARG A 492 66.45 -12.37 -17.78
N LEU A 493 65.25 -11.94 -17.31
CA LEU A 493 64.15 -11.54 -18.17
C LEU A 493 64.54 -10.33 -19.03
N ALA A 494 65.19 -9.33 -18.43
CA ALA A 494 65.65 -8.14 -19.15
C ALA A 494 66.65 -8.48 -20.29
N LYS A 495 67.46 -9.53 -20.14
CA LYS A 495 68.39 -10.02 -21.19
C LYS A 495 67.67 -10.84 -22.25
N THR A 496 66.72 -11.72 -21.84
CA THR A 496 66.11 -12.66 -22.77
C THR A 496 64.90 -12.05 -23.53
N LEU A 497 64.18 -11.06 -22.97
CA LEU A 497 63.00 -10.48 -23.54
C LEU A 497 63.26 -9.77 -24.91
N PRO A 498 64.36 -8.99 -25.07
CA PRO A 498 64.67 -8.40 -26.38
C PRO A 498 64.93 -9.46 -27.46
N GLU A 499 65.69 -10.51 -27.12
CA GLU A 499 65.97 -11.63 -28.06
C GLU A 499 64.68 -12.36 -28.44
N LEU A 500 63.79 -12.62 -27.46
CA LEU A 500 62.50 -13.24 -27.67
C LEU A 500 61.61 -12.36 -28.60
N ARG A 501 61.62 -11.05 -28.40
CA ARG A 501 60.83 -10.11 -29.26
C ARG A 501 61.31 -10.15 -30.71
N VAL A 502 62.63 -10.21 -30.94
CA VAL A 502 63.19 -10.35 -32.30
C VAL A 502 62.74 -11.69 -32.88
N HIS A 503 62.82 -12.76 -32.10
CA HIS A 503 62.42 -14.09 -32.55
C HIS A 503 60.91 -14.14 -32.89
N ILE A 504 60.05 -13.58 -32.03
CA ILE A 504 58.62 -13.46 -32.30
C ILE A 504 58.36 -12.68 -33.60
N ALA A 505 59.05 -11.57 -33.80
CA ALA A 505 58.90 -10.79 -35.01
C ALA A 505 59.33 -11.54 -36.28
N THR A 506 60.42 -12.30 -36.19
CA THR A 506 60.94 -13.15 -37.29
C THR A 506 59.93 -14.24 -37.63
N VAL A 507 59.51 -15.03 -36.63
CA VAL A 507 58.53 -16.11 -36.84
C VAL A 507 57.20 -15.56 -37.39
N ALA A 508 56.74 -14.44 -36.85
CA ALA A 508 55.50 -13.80 -37.34
C ALA A 508 55.66 -13.32 -38.82
N GLY A 509 56.84 -12.78 -39.15
CA GLY A 509 57.13 -12.37 -40.55
C GLY A 509 57.16 -13.55 -41.50
N GLU A 510 57.83 -14.65 -41.13
CA GLU A 510 57.84 -15.88 -41.90
C GLU A 510 56.45 -16.51 -42.06
N ALA A 511 55.66 -16.47 -41.00
CA ALA A 511 54.28 -16.98 -41.01
C ALA A 511 53.24 -16.00 -41.64
N GLY A 512 53.66 -14.78 -42.01
CA GLY A 512 52.76 -13.77 -42.57
C GLY A 512 51.70 -13.25 -41.63
N ILE A 513 51.91 -13.32 -40.31
CA ILE A 513 50.97 -12.87 -39.27
C ILE A 513 51.52 -11.65 -38.52
N LYS A 514 50.62 -10.93 -37.83
CA LYS A 514 50.99 -9.78 -37.00
C LYS A 514 51.82 -10.26 -35.78
N PRO A 515 52.98 -9.68 -35.47
CA PRO A 515 53.78 -10.03 -34.29
C PRO A 515 52.97 -9.85 -33.02
N ALA A 516 53.10 -10.79 -32.09
CA ALA A 516 52.49 -10.72 -30.75
C ALA A 516 53.07 -9.56 -29.94
N GLY A 517 52.21 -8.71 -29.39
CA GLY A 517 52.60 -7.58 -28.52
C GLY A 517 52.68 -7.97 -27.04
N THR A 518 52.09 -9.09 -26.67
CA THR A 518 52.10 -9.62 -25.29
C THR A 518 52.40 -11.12 -25.27
N LEU A 519 52.92 -11.63 -24.13
CA LEU A 519 53.17 -13.06 -23.98
C LEU A 519 51.90 -13.91 -24.15
N ALA A 520 50.75 -13.43 -23.66
CA ALA A 520 49.50 -14.12 -23.85
C ALA A 520 49.01 -14.16 -25.32
N GLN A 521 49.40 -13.21 -26.14
CA GLN A 521 49.16 -13.27 -27.57
C GLN A 521 50.13 -14.25 -28.25
N TRP A 522 51.36 -14.27 -27.81
CA TRP A 522 52.38 -15.20 -28.28
C TRP A 522 51.99 -16.65 -27.97
N ASP A 523 51.61 -16.93 -26.74
CA ASP A 523 51.12 -18.24 -26.33
C ASP A 523 49.97 -18.74 -27.20
N ARG A 524 49.02 -17.86 -27.50
CA ARG A 524 47.92 -18.17 -28.44
C ARG A 524 48.39 -18.41 -29.89
N GLN A 525 49.42 -17.68 -30.33
CA GLN A 525 50.00 -17.92 -31.65
C GLN A 525 50.75 -19.26 -31.68
N LEU A 526 51.50 -19.62 -30.64
CA LEU A 526 52.13 -20.93 -30.53
C LEU A 526 51.10 -22.06 -30.52
N ALA A 527 50.04 -21.95 -29.73
CA ALA A 527 48.96 -22.93 -29.72
C ALA A 527 48.26 -23.05 -31.10
N MET A 528 48.16 -21.94 -31.84
CA MET A 528 47.69 -21.97 -33.19
C MET A 528 48.65 -22.70 -34.15
N PHE A 529 49.95 -22.46 -34.02
CA PHE A 529 50.97 -23.16 -34.85
C PHE A 529 51.00 -24.64 -34.52
N ASP A 530 50.97 -25.03 -33.26
CA ASP A 530 50.89 -26.42 -32.82
C ASP A 530 49.64 -27.09 -33.41
N GLY A 531 48.47 -26.40 -33.30
CA GLY A 531 47.24 -26.91 -33.90
C GLY A 531 47.30 -27.02 -35.44
N ILE A 532 48.03 -26.11 -36.14
CA ILE A 532 48.28 -26.20 -37.59
C ILE A 532 49.22 -27.39 -37.87
N ALA A 533 50.27 -27.56 -37.07
CA ALA A 533 51.22 -28.67 -37.22
C ALA A 533 50.51 -30.02 -37.06
N ASP A 534 49.73 -30.16 -35.98
CA ASP A 534 48.90 -31.36 -35.76
C ASP A 534 47.97 -31.69 -36.92
N VAL A 535 47.35 -30.67 -37.49
CA VAL A 535 46.46 -30.84 -38.65
C VAL A 535 47.28 -31.22 -39.89
N LEU A 536 48.45 -30.63 -40.09
CA LEU A 536 49.33 -30.92 -41.24
C LEU A 536 50.03 -32.27 -41.15
N ASP A 537 50.13 -32.87 -39.95
CA ASP A 537 50.59 -34.25 -39.79
C ASP A 537 49.61 -35.25 -40.43
N VAL A 538 48.33 -34.93 -40.39
CA VAL A 538 47.27 -35.82 -40.88
C VAL A 538 46.79 -35.40 -42.27
N PHE A 539 46.69 -34.09 -42.54
CA PHE A 539 46.09 -33.55 -43.74
C PHE A 539 47.09 -32.79 -44.60
N GLN A 540 46.74 -32.63 -45.87
CA GLN A 540 47.47 -31.79 -46.80
C GLN A 540 47.19 -30.30 -46.57
N PRO A 541 48.07 -29.34 -46.87
CA PRO A 541 47.87 -27.91 -46.63
C PRO A 541 46.56 -27.34 -47.20
N ARG A 542 46.03 -27.94 -48.25
CA ARG A 542 44.76 -27.56 -48.87
C ARG A 542 43.54 -27.70 -47.95
N VAL A 543 43.70 -28.34 -46.81
CA VAL A 543 42.60 -28.45 -45.79
C VAL A 543 42.16 -27.08 -45.28
N PHE A 544 43.12 -26.14 -45.19
CA PHE A 544 42.83 -24.76 -44.75
C PHE A 544 42.13 -23.88 -45.80
N GLU A 545 42.07 -24.32 -47.06
CA GLU A 545 41.33 -23.62 -48.10
C GLU A 545 39.86 -24.05 -48.21
N ARG A 546 39.44 -24.97 -47.34
CA ARG A 546 38.10 -25.57 -47.37
C ARG A 546 37.37 -25.29 -46.07
N SER A 547 36.05 -25.37 -46.15
CA SER A 547 35.19 -25.27 -44.96
C SER A 547 35.33 -26.51 -44.10
N ALA A 548 36.01 -26.36 -42.94
CA ALA A 548 36.12 -27.42 -41.97
C ALA A 548 34.75 -27.86 -41.43
N ALA A 549 33.81 -26.94 -41.30
CA ALA A 549 32.44 -27.23 -40.85
C ALA A 549 31.71 -28.19 -41.79
N ASP A 550 31.82 -27.98 -43.13
CA ASP A 550 31.16 -28.85 -44.11
C ASP A 550 31.78 -30.25 -44.11
N MET A 551 33.07 -30.37 -43.89
CA MET A 551 33.78 -31.66 -43.77
C MET A 551 33.39 -32.41 -42.50
N VAL A 552 33.33 -31.72 -41.36
CA VAL A 552 32.85 -32.29 -40.08
C VAL A 552 31.40 -32.76 -40.20
N ILE A 553 30.54 -31.95 -40.78
CA ILE A 553 29.12 -32.29 -40.99
C ILE A 553 28.99 -33.52 -41.89
N ALA A 554 29.77 -33.60 -42.95
CA ALA A 554 29.72 -34.72 -43.92
C ALA A 554 30.23 -36.03 -43.32
N THR A 555 31.26 -36.00 -42.46
CA THR A 555 31.85 -37.18 -41.83
C THR A 555 31.21 -37.59 -40.53
N ALA A 556 30.45 -36.70 -39.88
CA ALA A 556 29.77 -36.94 -38.61
C ALA A 556 28.77 -38.10 -38.71
N PRO A 557 28.54 -38.84 -37.60
CA PRO A 557 27.53 -39.90 -37.52
C PRO A 557 26.12 -39.39 -37.83
N LYS A 558 25.26 -40.25 -38.37
CA LYS A 558 23.89 -39.87 -38.72
C LYS A 558 23.12 -39.32 -37.52
N GLN A 559 23.35 -39.87 -36.32
CA GLN A 559 22.71 -39.41 -35.07
C GLN A 559 23.12 -37.97 -34.74
N TRP A 560 24.40 -37.68 -34.76
CA TRP A 560 24.93 -36.33 -34.48
C TRP A 560 24.29 -35.24 -35.40
N ARG A 561 24.15 -35.57 -36.73
CA ARG A 561 23.54 -34.63 -37.65
C ARG A 561 22.06 -34.41 -37.40
N LYS A 562 21.32 -35.43 -36.91
CA LYS A 562 19.93 -35.30 -36.50
C LYS A 562 19.78 -34.40 -35.25
N ASP A 563 20.68 -34.60 -34.30
CA ASP A 563 20.66 -33.84 -33.01
C ASP A 563 20.98 -32.35 -33.23
N HIS A 564 21.58 -32.00 -34.39
CA HIS A 564 21.92 -30.63 -34.78
C HIS A 564 21.07 -30.08 -35.94
N ASP A 565 19.93 -30.73 -36.25
CA ASP A 565 18.99 -30.33 -37.32
C ASP A 565 19.63 -30.11 -38.71
N ILE A 566 20.68 -30.83 -39.00
CA ILE A 566 21.42 -30.69 -40.26
C ILE A 566 20.86 -31.68 -41.30
N SER A 567 20.21 -31.15 -42.36
CA SER A 567 19.77 -31.91 -43.51
C SER A 567 20.75 -31.75 -44.64
N MET A 568 21.26 -32.87 -45.17
CA MET A 568 22.17 -32.90 -46.31
C MET A 568 21.80 -34.03 -47.27
N SER A 569 21.83 -33.76 -48.55
CA SER A 569 21.54 -34.80 -49.58
C SER A 569 22.63 -35.89 -49.56
N ARG A 570 22.27 -37.10 -49.93
CA ARG A 570 23.22 -38.22 -49.98
C ARG A 570 24.33 -37.98 -51.01
N SER A 571 24.01 -37.36 -52.12
CA SER A 571 24.98 -37.00 -53.17
C SER A 571 25.99 -35.94 -52.69
N GLU A 572 25.50 -34.95 -52.05
CA GLU A 572 26.33 -33.85 -51.49
C GLU A 572 27.24 -34.36 -50.37
N ARG A 573 26.68 -35.16 -49.46
CA ARG A 573 27.48 -35.82 -48.43
C ARG A 573 28.62 -36.67 -49.03
N ASN A 574 28.30 -37.56 -49.97
CA ASN A 574 29.32 -38.39 -50.58
C ASN A 574 30.42 -37.60 -51.29
N ARG A 575 30.03 -36.46 -51.92
CA ARG A 575 30.99 -35.54 -52.55
C ARG A 575 31.94 -34.94 -51.47
N LEU A 576 31.39 -34.42 -50.36
CA LEU A 576 32.16 -33.81 -49.29
C LEU A 576 33.02 -34.84 -48.51
N VAL A 577 32.53 -36.06 -48.29
CA VAL A 577 33.30 -37.15 -47.70
C VAL A 577 34.47 -37.53 -48.58
N LYS A 578 34.27 -37.64 -49.92
CA LYS A 578 35.36 -37.90 -50.85
C LYS A 578 36.39 -36.77 -50.86
N GLN A 579 35.93 -35.50 -50.85
CA GLN A 579 36.82 -34.34 -50.71
C GLN A 579 37.61 -34.35 -49.39
N ALA A 580 37.00 -34.75 -48.28
CA ALA A 580 37.70 -34.88 -47.01
C ALA A 580 38.76 -35.97 -47.03
N GLN A 581 38.46 -37.11 -47.67
CA GLN A 581 39.41 -38.21 -47.88
C GLN A 581 40.59 -37.81 -48.77
N ASP A 582 40.32 -37.06 -49.86
CA ASP A 582 41.36 -36.58 -50.77
C ASP A 582 42.32 -35.56 -50.12
N LEU A 583 41.95 -34.98 -48.96
CA LEU A 583 42.78 -34.06 -48.20
C LEU A 583 43.68 -34.78 -47.18
N VAL A 584 43.49 -36.05 -46.90
CA VAL A 584 44.35 -36.83 -46.00
C VAL A 584 45.67 -37.11 -46.71
N ARG A 585 46.79 -37.03 -45.99
CA ARG A 585 48.10 -37.34 -46.54
C ARG A 585 48.19 -38.81 -46.97
N PRO A 586 48.86 -39.11 -48.09
CA PRO A 586 49.12 -40.48 -48.52
C PRO A 586 49.88 -41.25 -47.44
N GLY A 587 49.35 -42.39 -47.02
CA GLY A 587 49.97 -43.25 -46.01
C GLY A 587 49.49 -43.05 -44.57
N VAL A 588 48.59 -42.04 -44.33
CA VAL A 588 47.91 -41.88 -43.02
C VAL A 588 46.59 -42.62 -43.07
N HIS A 589 46.42 -43.60 -42.17
CA HIS A 589 45.14 -44.30 -41.97
C HIS A 589 44.39 -43.57 -40.87
N VAL A 590 43.27 -42.90 -41.27
CA VAL A 590 42.36 -42.26 -40.34
C VAL A 590 41.11 -43.14 -40.15
#